data_dd96c2944ad82cb4119cec6a053a7322
#
_entry.id   dd96c2944ad82cb4119cec6a053a7322
#
_cell.length_a   1.000
_cell.length_b   1.000
_cell.length_c   1.000
_cell.angle_alpha   90.00
_cell.angle_beta   90.00
_cell.angle_gamma   90.00
#
_symmetry.space_group_name_H-M   'P 1'
#
loop_
_entity.id
_entity.type
_entity.pdbx_description
1 polymer ?
#
loop_
_entity_poly.entity_id
_entity_poly.type
_entity_poly.pdbx_seq_one_letter_code
_entity_poly.pdbx_strand_id
1 'polypeptide(L)'
;YIDRYHARIIERTKNRKYDYVFFIKGESVSVENLNKIKELHPEAKLIIYHWDSIANNRNALRILPVFDRAFSFDKPDCEKLGIRFLPLFYLRDYEKIGRQEPDYRYDLLFVGTVHSDRYGLLRRVSGQIERAGGRCFAYMFFQSRVLYWKMKLQNKSLRGTSVRDFRFAPLPKAGLLDLYRKSRAVIDI
;
A
#
# COMPACT_ATOMS: atom_id res chain seq x y z
N TYR A 1 -15.56 5.48 15.55
CA TYR A 1 -15.73 5.84 14.14
C TYR A 1 -15.79 4.56 13.26
N ILE A 2 -14.86 3.64 13.41
CA ILE A 2 -14.76 2.39 12.64
C ILE A 2 -16.01 1.52 12.81
N ASP A 3 -16.47 1.29 14.05
CA ASP A 3 -17.66 0.47 14.34
C ASP A 3 -18.92 1.04 13.69
N ARG A 4 -19.10 2.36 13.73
CA ARG A 4 -20.21 3.04 13.06
C ARG A 4 -20.14 2.88 11.53
N TYR A 5 -18.94 2.86 10.96
CA TYR A 5 -18.73 2.63 9.54
C TYR A 5 -19.14 1.20 9.15
N HIS A 6 -18.69 0.17 9.89
CA HIS A 6 -19.06 -1.22 9.64
C HIS A 6 -20.56 -1.46 9.84
N ALA A 7 -21.16 -0.91 10.90
CA ALA A 7 -22.61 -0.99 11.12
C ALA A 7 -23.40 -0.41 9.95
N ARG A 8 -22.93 0.69 9.35
CA ARG A 8 -23.56 1.29 8.16
C ARG A 8 -23.44 0.39 6.92
N ILE A 9 -22.31 -0.28 6.72
CA ILE A 9 -22.14 -1.24 5.62
C ILE A 9 -23.12 -2.40 5.78
N ILE A 10 -23.15 -3.00 6.96
CA ILE A 10 -24.06 -4.11 7.31
C ILE A 10 -25.52 -3.72 7.04
N GLU A 11 -25.94 -2.56 7.54
CA GLU A 11 -27.30 -2.05 7.33
C GLU A 11 -27.65 -1.86 5.84
N ARG A 12 -26.72 -1.34 5.04
CA ARG A 12 -26.91 -1.10 3.60
C ARG A 12 -26.96 -2.38 2.78
N THR A 13 -26.41 -3.47 3.28
CA THR A 13 -26.29 -4.73 2.55
C THR A 13 -27.33 -5.77 2.97
N LYS A 14 -27.96 -5.63 4.12
CA LYS A 14 -28.85 -6.64 4.75
C LYS A 14 -29.98 -7.19 3.85
N ASN A 15 -30.49 -6.36 2.92
CA ASN A 15 -31.58 -6.73 2.02
C ASN A 15 -31.08 -7.15 0.60
N ARG A 16 -29.80 -7.39 0.45
CA ARG A 16 -29.19 -7.81 -0.82
C ARG A 16 -28.71 -9.24 -0.71
N LYS A 17 -28.69 -9.95 -1.83
CA LYS A 17 -28.05 -11.27 -1.95
C LYS A 17 -26.70 -11.12 -2.61
N TYR A 18 -25.73 -11.86 -2.10
CA TYR A 18 -24.38 -11.89 -2.63
C TYR A 18 -23.91 -13.34 -2.72
N ASP A 19 -23.20 -13.70 -3.79
CA ASP A 19 -22.50 -14.97 -3.91
C ASP A 19 -21.16 -14.93 -3.17
N TYR A 20 -20.55 -13.73 -3.13
CA TYR A 20 -19.23 -13.49 -2.52
C TYR A 20 -19.21 -12.18 -1.75
N VAL A 21 -18.52 -12.21 -0.60
CA VAL A 21 -18.12 -11.01 0.14
C VAL A 21 -16.61 -11.01 0.22
N PHE A 22 -15.98 -10.04 -0.43
CA PHE A 22 -14.53 -9.97 -0.60
C PHE A 22 -13.93 -8.86 0.26
N PHE A 23 -12.97 -9.23 1.08
CA PHE A 23 -12.23 -8.34 1.95
C PHE A 23 -10.79 -8.17 1.47
N ILE A 24 -10.30 -6.95 1.51
CA ILE A 24 -8.90 -6.63 1.29
C ILE A 24 -8.30 -6.19 2.62
N LYS A 25 -7.21 -6.84 3.05
CA LYS A 25 -6.47 -6.62 4.30
C LYS A 25 -7.24 -6.94 5.59
N GLY A 26 -8.48 -6.47 5.75
CA GLY A 26 -9.31 -6.74 6.93
C GLY A 26 -8.80 -6.13 8.25
N GLU A 27 -7.96 -5.08 8.22
CA GLU A 27 -7.29 -4.52 9.41
C GLU A 27 -8.25 -4.00 10.47
N SER A 28 -9.38 -3.43 10.03
CA SER A 28 -10.31 -2.73 10.91
C SER A 28 -11.60 -3.51 11.22
N VAL A 29 -11.82 -4.66 10.56
CA VAL A 29 -13.04 -5.42 10.77
C VAL A 29 -12.91 -6.35 11.98
N SER A 30 -13.93 -6.40 12.83
CA SER A 30 -13.98 -7.32 13.97
C SER A 30 -14.57 -8.66 13.58
N VAL A 31 -14.26 -9.72 14.35
CA VAL A 31 -14.88 -11.04 14.23
C VAL A 31 -16.40 -10.95 14.39
N GLU A 32 -16.88 -10.12 15.30
CA GLU A 32 -18.30 -9.88 15.54
C GLU A 32 -18.99 -9.34 14.27
N ASN A 33 -18.39 -8.33 13.62
CA ASN A 33 -18.96 -7.77 12.40
C ASN A 33 -18.93 -8.77 11.23
N LEU A 34 -17.89 -9.61 11.15
CA LEU A 34 -17.83 -10.69 10.15
C LEU A 34 -18.92 -11.74 10.38
N ASN A 35 -19.16 -12.13 11.63
CA ASN A 35 -20.23 -13.07 11.97
C ASN A 35 -21.60 -12.49 11.62
N LYS A 36 -21.88 -11.22 11.92
CA LYS A 36 -23.09 -10.54 11.49
C LYS A 36 -23.27 -10.55 9.97
N ILE A 37 -22.20 -10.36 9.21
CA ILE A 37 -22.23 -10.43 7.76
C ILE A 37 -22.57 -11.87 7.30
N LYS A 38 -21.99 -12.90 7.92
CA LYS A 38 -22.30 -14.30 7.64
C LYS A 38 -23.77 -14.64 7.93
N GLU A 39 -24.29 -14.18 9.06
CA GLU A 39 -25.70 -14.38 9.45
C GLU A 39 -26.66 -13.72 8.45
N LEU A 40 -26.36 -12.55 7.97
CA LEU A 40 -27.18 -11.83 6.99
C LEU A 40 -27.06 -12.39 5.57
N HIS A 41 -25.94 -13.02 5.25
CA HIS A 41 -25.64 -13.55 3.92
C HIS A 41 -25.12 -15.01 4.01
N PRO A 42 -25.94 -15.96 4.48
CA PRO A 42 -25.51 -17.33 4.78
C PRO A 42 -25.01 -18.09 3.54
N GLU A 43 -25.52 -17.75 2.36
CA GLU A 43 -25.10 -18.37 1.09
C GLU A 43 -23.80 -17.75 0.52
N ALA A 44 -23.42 -16.57 0.98
CA ALA A 44 -22.24 -15.88 0.47
C ALA A 44 -20.94 -16.49 1.00
N LYS A 45 -19.96 -16.67 0.10
CA LYS A 45 -18.62 -17.09 0.50
C LYS A 45 -17.80 -15.87 0.90
N LEU A 46 -17.30 -15.87 2.14
CA LEU A 46 -16.40 -14.82 2.63
C LEU A 46 -14.97 -15.12 2.19
N ILE A 47 -14.38 -14.19 1.46
CA ILE A 47 -13.02 -14.30 0.93
C ILE A 47 -12.18 -13.14 1.45
N ILE A 48 -10.95 -13.41 1.91
CA ILE A 48 -9.99 -12.37 2.27
C ILE A 48 -8.72 -12.48 1.42
N TYR A 49 -8.19 -11.32 1.03
CA TYR A 49 -6.90 -11.21 0.37
C TYR A 49 -5.99 -10.24 1.12
N HIS A 50 -4.87 -10.77 1.60
CA HIS A 50 -3.82 -10.01 2.25
C HIS A 50 -2.80 -9.54 1.21
N TRP A 51 -2.69 -8.24 1.00
CA TRP A 51 -1.67 -7.61 0.15
C TRP A 51 -0.57 -6.89 0.95
N ASP A 52 -0.54 -7.14 2.24
CA ASP A 52 0.52 -6.83 3.18
C ASP A 52 0.86 -8.10 3.95
N SER A 53 2.10 -8.21 4.42
CA SER A 53 2.46 -9.32 5.30
C SER A 53 1.57 -9.32 6.55
N ILE A 54 1.14 -10.51 6.95
CA ILE A 54 0.30 -10.71 8.13
C ILE A 54 1.00 -10.25 9.40
N ALA A 55 2.34 -10.26 9.42
CA ALA A 55 3.13 -9.69 10.51
C ALA A 55 2.83 -8.19 10.76
N ASN A 56 2.46 -7.45 9.72
CA ASN A 56 2.10 -6.04 9.80
C ASN A 56 0.63 -5.81 10.17
N ASN A 57 -0.21 -6.85 10.12
CA ASN A 57 -1.64 -6.78 10.42
C ASN A 57 -1.99 -7.64 11.64
N ARG A 58 -1.95 -7.05 12.83
CA ARG A 58 -2.22 -7.77 14.09
C ARG A 58 -3.62 -8.39 14.17
N ASN A 59 -4.58 -7.88 13.40
CA ASN A 59 -5.95 -8.39 13.39
C ASN A 59 -6.11 -9.61 12.48
N ALA A 60 -5.21 -9.82 11.52
CA ALA A 60 -5.34 -10.85 10.49
C ALA A 60 -5.56 -12.24 11.06
N LEU A 61 -4.73 -12.67 12.03
CA LEU A 61 -4.83 -14.00 12.64
C LEU A 61 -6.16 -14.23 13.39
N ARG A 62 -6.74 -13.17 13.94
CA ARG A 62 -8.01 -13.26 14.68
C ARG A 62 -9.20 -13.46 13.77
N ILE A 63 -9.19 -12.79 12.61
CA ILE A 63 -10.31 -12.81 11.66
C ILE A 63 -10.22 -13.97 10.65
N LEU A 64 -9.02 -14.49 10.41
CA LEU A 64 -8.74 -15.50 9.40
C LEU A 64 -9.70 -16.74 9.48
N PRO A 65 -9.98 -17.30 10.67
CA PRO A 65 -10.86 -18.47 10.80
C PRO A 65 -12.31 -18.24 10.37
N VAL A 66 -12.75 -16.99 10.24
CA VAL A 66 -14.12 -16.66 9.83
C VAL A 66 -14.31 -16.77 8.32
N PHE A 67 -13.24 -16.72 7.55
CA PHE A 67 -13.29 -16.72 6.08
C PHE A 67 -13.34 -18.14 5.50
N ASP A 68 -14.12 -18.31 4.45
CA ASP A 68 -14.19 -19.57 3.69
C ASP A 68 -12.94 -19.79 2.83
N ARG A 69 -12.32 -18.68 2.39
CA ARG A 69 -11.06 -18.70 1.62
C ARG A 69 -10.20 -17.51 1.99
N ALA A 70 -8.91 -17.77 2.13
CA ALA A 70 -7.92 -16.74 2.40
C ALA A 70 -6.75 -16.83 1.41
N PHE A 71 -6.28 -15.67 0.99
CA PHE A 71 -5.16 -15.50 0.07
C PHE A 71 -4.16 -14.51 0.64
N SER A 72 -2.87 -14.72 0.34
CA SER A 72 -1.81 -13.76 0.58
C SER A 72 -0.84 -13.74 -0.60
N PHE A 73 -0.20 -12.58 -0.80
CA PHE A 73 0.92 -12.45 -1.74
C PHE A 73 2.25 -12.91 -1.13
N ASP A 74 2.29 -13.04 0.19
CA ASP A 74 3.48 -13.41 0.95
C ASP A 74 3.55 -14.94 1.07
N LYS A 75 4.53 -15.56 0.41
CA LYS A 75 4.71 -17.02 0.43
C LYS A 75 4.98 -17.59 1.83
N PRO A 76 5.86 -16.98 2.65
CA PRO A 76 6.04 -17.38 4.04
C PRO A 76 4.76 -17.39 4.86
N ASP A 77 3.89 -16.38 4.70
CA ASP A 77 2.58 -16.36 5.36
C ASP A 77 1.69 -17.50 4.87
N CYS A 78 1.71 -17.78 3.56
CA CYS A 78 0.94 -18.89 2.98
C CYS A 78 1.35 -20.24 3.53
N GLU A 79 2.64 -20.52 3.59
CA GLU A 79 3.21 -21.76 4.12
C GLU A 79 2.90 -21.93 5.61
N LYS A 80 3.09 -20.86 6.39
CA LYS A 80 2.88 -20.87 7.84
C LYS A 80 1.43 -21.07 8.24
N LEU A 81 0.47 -20.52 7.47
CA LEU A 81 -0.94 -20.44 7.85
C LEU A 81 -1.83 -21.36 7.01
N GLY A 82 -1.29 -22.09 6.04
CA GLY A 82 -2.05 -22.96 5.15
C GLY A 82 -3.03 -22.21 4.24
N ILE A 83 -2.76 -20.93 3.93
CA ILE A 83 -3.59 -20.12 3.04
C ILE A 83 -3.01 -20.10 1.62
N ARG A 84 -3.83 -19.70 0.64
CA ARG A 84 -3.44 -19.78 -0.76
C ARG A 84 -2.59 -18.60 -1.19
N PHE A 85 -1.55 -18.88 -1.98
CA PHE A 85 -0.76 -17.83 -2.62
C PHE A 85 -1.55 -17.20 -3.77
N LEU A 86 -1.62 -15.86 -3.77
CA LEU A 86 -2.12 -15.05 -4.87
C LEU A 86 -1.16 -13.87 -5.04
N PRO A 87 -0.43 -13.76 -6.18
CA PRO A 87 0.51 -12.67 -6.39
C PRO A 87 -0.20 -11.32 -6.41
N LEU A 88 0.55 -10.26 -6.08
CA LEU A 88 0.03 -8.91 -6.20
C LEU A 88 -0.38 -8.61 -7.65
N PHE A 89 -1.46 -7.86 -7.76
CA PHE A 89 -1.95 -7.37 -9.05
C PHE A 89 -1.06 -6.23 -9.57
N TYR A 90 -1.09 -6.03 -10.87
CA TYR A 90 -0.52 -4.87 -11.53
C TYR A 90 -1.56 -4.14 -12.39
N LEU A 91 -1.32 -2.88 -12.66
CA LEU A 91 -2.18 -2.09 -13.54
C LEU A 91 -1.65 -2.17 -14.99
N ARG A 92 -2.52 -2.50 -15.94
CA ARG A 92 -2.17 -2.64 -17.36
C ARG A 92 -1.50 -1.42 -17.97
N ASP A 93 -1.75 -0.22 -17.42
CA ASP A 93 -1.11 1.00 -17.89
C ASP A 93 0.41 0.98 -17.72
N TYR A 94 0.92 0.22 -16.75
CA TYR A 94 2.35 0.05 -16.53
C TYR A 94 2.99 -0.98 -17.46
N GLU A 95 2.22 -1.87 -18.05
CA GLU A 95 2.73 -2.92 -18.93
C GLU A 95 3.46 -2.38 -20.18
N LYS A 96 3.05 -1.20 -20.64
CA LYS A 96 3.63 -0.52 -21.79
C LYS A 96 4.85 0.35 -21.48
N ILE A 97 5.20 0.49 -20.19
CA ILE A 97 6.38 1.23 -19.78
C ILE A 97 7.62 0.36 -20.10
N GLY A 98 8.60 0.94 -20.77
CA GLY A 98 9.82 0.23 -21.21
C GLY A 98 9.72 -0.45 -22.57
N ARG A 99 8.55 -0.46 -23.24
CA ARG A 99 8.41 -0.96 -24.63
C ARG A 99 8.71 0.11 -25.68
N GLN A 100 8.90 1.35 -25.26
CA GLN A 100 9.29 2.48 -26.14
C GLN A 100 10.78 2.75 -25.98
N GLU A 101 11.40 3.37 -27.00
CA GLU A 101 12.78 3.82 -26.86
C GLU A 101 12.95 4.73 -25.63
N PRO A 102 13.92 4.44 -24.78
CA PRO A 102 14.04 5.11 -23.50
C PRO A 102 14.66 6.51 -23.64
N ASP A 103 13.94 7.55 -23.23
CA ASP A 103 14.49 8.88 -22.99
C ASP A 103 14.74 9.06 -21.48
N TYR A 104 15.75 8.38 -20.95
CA TYR A 104 16.04 8.41 -19.53
C TYR A 104 16.59 9.74 -19.09
N ARG A 105 15.85 10.44 -18.23
CA ARG A 105 16.26 11.67 -17.54
C ARG A 105 16.83 11.40 -16.15
N TYR A 106 16.42 10.30 -15.53
CA TYR A 106 16.80 9.91 -14.17
C TYR A 106 17.35 8.49 -14.16
N ASP A 107 18.40 8.29 -13.40
CA ASP A 107 18.98 6.97 -13.17
C ASP A 107 18.24 6.26 -12.05
N LEU A 108 17.74 7.02 -11.06
CA LEU A 108 16.89 6.49 -9.98
C LEU A 108 15.68 7.38 -9.73
N LEU A 109 14.51 6.74 -9.62
CA LEU A 109 13.26 7.36 -9.24
C LEU A 109 12.75 6.78 -7.91
N PHE A 110 12.24 7.65 -7.05
CA PHE A 110 11.38 7.31 -5.94
C PHE A 110 10.08 8.10 -6.03
N VAL A 111 8.94 7.43 -5.90
CA VAL A 111 7.63 8.06 -5.73
C VAL A 111 6.90 7.38 -4.59
N GLY A 112 6.66 8.08 -3.50
CA GLY A 112 5.99 7.47 -2.36
C GLY A 112 5.79 8.39 -1.17
N THR A 113 5.09 7.86 -0.16
CA THR A 113 4.92 8.53 1.13
C THR A 113 6.19 8.46 1.97
N VAL A 114 6.40 9.48 2.79
CA VAL A 114 7.52 9.51 3.72
C VAL A 114 7.07 8.97 5.07
N HIS A 115 7.57 7.79 5.42
CA HIS A 115 7.33 7.18 6.74
C HIS A 115 8.54 6.31 7.14
N SER A 116 8.62 5.92 8.41
CA SER A 116 9.70 5.09 8.96
C SER A 116 11.09 5.68 8.67
N ASP A 117 12.03 4.88 8.22
CA ASP A 117 13.41 5.24 7.87
C ASP A 117 13.62 5.50 6.37
N ARG A 118 12.55 5.43 5.59
CA ARG A 118 12.54 5.56 4.12
C ARG A 118 13.32 6.79 3.62
N TYR A 119 13.13 7.94 4.25
CA TYR A 119 13.86 9.15 3.89
C TYR A 119 15.38 9.01 4.07
N GLY A 120 15.81 8.44 5.18
CA GLY A 120 17.23 8.23 5.46
C GLY A 120 17.89 7.26 4.48
N LEU A 121 17.22 6.17 4.15
CA LEU A 121 17.70 5.21 3.17
C LEU A 121 17.78 5.83 1.78
N LEU A 122 16.71 6.51 1.34
CA LEU A 122 16.68 7.19 0.05
C LEU A 122 17.82 8.21 -0.11
N ARG A 123 18.07 9.04 0.91
CA ARG A 123 19.17 10.00 0.92
C ARG A 123 20.55 9.33 0.76
N ARG A 124 20.77 8.20 1.41
CA ARG A 124 22.03 7.46 1.28
C ARG A 124 22.20 6.90 -0.13
N VAL A 125 21.18 6.27 -0.69
CA VAL A 125 21.23 5.68 -2.02
C VAL A 125 21.38 6.76 -3.09
N SER A 126 20.53 7.79 -3.06
CA SER A 126 20.62 8.92 -4.02
C SER A 126 21.97 9.60 -3.96
N GLY A 127 22.51 9.85 -2.76
CA GLY A 127 23.81 10.50 -2.61
C GLY A 127 24.99 9.66 -3.15
N GLN A 128 24.89 8.33 -3.18
CA GLN A 128 25.90 7.49 -3.83
C GLN A 128 25.81 7.58 -5.35
N ILE A 129 24.60 7.52 -5.90
CA ILE A 129 24.36 7.64 -7.35
C ILE A 129 24.80 9.00 -7.86
N GLU A 130 24.43 10.08 -7.17
CA GLU A 130 24.79 11.45 -7.55
C GLU A 130 26.31 11.69 -7.50
N ARG A 131 27.02 11.14 -6.52
CA ARG A 131 28.50 11.17 -6.48
C ARG A 131 29.16 10.43 -7.64
N ALA A 132 28.46 9.42 -8.19
CA ALA A 132 28.92 8.72 -9.39
C ALA A 132 28.47 9.42 -10.70
N GLY A 133 27.92 10.65 -10.63
CA GLY A 133 27.46 11.42 -11.79
C GLY A 133 26.05 11.08 -12.27
N GLY A 134 25.32 10.24 -11.54
CA GLY A 134 23.93 9.88 -11.87
C GLY A 134 22.93 10.94 -11.39
N ARG A 135 21.72 10.85 -11.92
CA ARG A 135 20.61 11.78 -11.64
C ARG A 135 19.50 11.06 -10.91
N CYS A 136 19.13 11.52 -9.72
CA CYS A 136 18.04 10.99 -8.94
C CYS A 136 16.86 11.94 -8.91
N PHE A 137 15.65 11.40 -8.90
CA PHE A 137 14.43 12.17 -8.65
C PHE A 137 13.58 11.49 -7.59
N ALA A 138 13.12 12.27 -6.62
CA ALA A 138 12.27 11.76 -5.54
C ALA A 138 11.00 12.62 -5.40
N TYR A 139 9.84 12.00 -5.66
CA TYR A 139 8.55 12.59 -5.33
C TYR A 139 8.12 12.08 -3.96
N MET A 140 8.53 12.80 -2.92
CA MET A 140 8.23 12.46 -1.54
C MET A 140 6.97 13.16 -1.07
N PHE A 141 5.95 12.38 -0.72
CA PHE A 141 4.63 12.87 -0.41
C PHE A 141 4.30 12.75 1.07
N PHE A 142 3.73 13.82 1.64
CA PHE A 142 3.07 13.83 2.94
C PHE A 142 1.58 14.15 2.77
N GLN A 143 0.72 13.47 3.50
CA GLN A 143 -0.73 13.69 3.48
C GLN A 143 -1.12 15.10 3.95
N SER A 144 -0.32 15.71 4.83
CA SER A 144 -0.51 17.09 5.28
C SER A 144 0.76 17.71 5.86
N ARG A 145 0.81 19.04 5.89
CA ARG A 145 1.90 19.78 6.56
C ARG A 145 1.94 19.49 8.07
N VAL A 146 0.79 19.28 8.69
CA VAL A 146 0.70 18.91 10.11
C VAL A 146 1.39 17.57 10.37
N LEU A 147 1.14 16.59 9.51
CA LEU A 147 1.80 15.28 9.61
C LEU A 147 3.31 15.40 9.42
N TYR A 148 3.78 16.22 8.47
CA TYR A 148 5.21 16.49 8.29
C TYR A 148 5.85 17.02 9.58
N TRP A 149 5.27 18.04 10.21
CA TRP A 149 5.80 18.62 11.43
C TRP A 149 5.81 17.62 12.60
N LYS A 150 4.73 16.84 12.76
CA LYS A 150 4.66 15.77 13.75
C LYS A 150 5.78 14.74 13.52
N MET A 151 5.95 14.27 12.31
CA MET A 151 6.98 13.29 11.97
C MET A 151 8.39 13.87 12.10
N LYS A 152 8.61 15.12 11.76
CA LYS A 152 9.90 15.80 11.91
C LYS A 152 10.36 15.86 13.36
N LEU A 153 9.45 16.01 14.31
CA LEU A 153 9.74 15.97 15.74
C LEU A 153 10.14 14.56 16.22
N GLN A 154 9.50 13.53 15.67
CA GLN A 154 9.69 12.13 16.08
C GLN A 154 10.82 11.42 15.35
N ASN A 155 11.07 11.77 14.08
CA ASN A 155 12.03 11.07 13.22
C ASN A 155 13.29 11.90 13.01
N LYS A 156 14.40 11.41 13.58
CA LYS A 156 15.72 12.06 13.47
C LYS A 156 16.20 12.22 12.01
N SER A 157 15.79 11.31 11.10
CA SER A 157 16.20 11.38 9.69
C SER A 157 15.63 12.60 8.95
N LEU A 158 14.53 13.17 9.47
CA LEU A 158 13.92 14.39 8.93
C LEU A 158 14.49 15.70 9.51
N ARG A 159 15.46 15.61 10.43
CA ARG A 159 16.16 16.79 10.94
C ARG A 159 16.92 17.47 9.79
N GLY A 160 16.85 18.79 9.71
CA GLY A 160 17.47 19.55 8.63
C GLY A 160 16.65 19.64 7.33
N THR A 161 15.51 18.93 7.22
CA THR A 161 14.61 19.08 6.07
C THR A 161 13.71 20.31 6.20
N SER A 162 13.23 20.78 5.06
CA SER A 162 12.28 21.87 4.90
C SER A 162 10.96 21.35 4.33
N VAL A 163 9.86 22.07 4.56
CA VAL A 163 8.57 21.81 3.90
C VAL A 163 8.68 21.78 2.38
N ARG A 164 9.66 22.53 1.83
CA ARG A 164 9.90 22.61 0.38
C ARG A 164 10.46 21.32 -0.23
N ASP A 165 11.08 20.46 0.58
CA ASP A 165 11.66 19.20 0.15
C ASP A 165 10.59 18.13 -0.16
N PHE A 166 9.33 18.42 0.20
CA PHE A 166 8.23 17.48 0.11
C PHE A 166 7.05 18.02 -0.69
N ARG A 167 6.18 17.11 -1.10
CA ARG A 167 4.92 17.40 -1.78
C ARG A 167 3.76 17.08 -0.84
N PHE A 168 2.66 17.84 -0.96
CA PHE A 168 1.46 17.70 -0.14
C PHE A 168 0.20 17.45 -0.99
N ALA A 169 0.40 17.20 -2.26
CA ALA A 169 -0.60 16.71 -3.17
C ALA A 169 -0.14 15.36 -3.76
N PRO A 170 -1.04 14.40 -3.97
CA PRO A 170 -0.69 13.16 -4.64
C PRO A 170 -0.27 13.43 -6.08
N LEU A 171 0.68 12.66 -6.58
CA LEU A 171 1.06 12.74 -7.99
C LEU A 171 -0.06 12.16 -8.85
N PRO A 172 -0.57 12.88 -9.86
CA PRO A 172 -1.56 12.34 -10.79
C PRO A 172 -0.99 11.13 -11.55
N LYS A 173 -1.84 10.16 -11.90
CA LYS A 173 -1.45 8.93 -12.59
C LYS A 173 -0.63 9.20 -13.87
N ALA A 174 -1.05 10.19 -14.68
CA ALA A 174 -0.31 10.56 -15.89
C ALA A 174 1.13 11.02 -15.58
N GLY A 175 1.31 11.83 -14.52
CA GLY A 175 2.63 12.27 -14.08
C GLY A 175 3.48 11.12 -13.55
N LEU A 176 2.88 10.14 -12.86
CA LEU A 176 3.57 8.94 -12.39
C LEU A 176 4.07 8.09 -13.57
N LEU A 177 3.22 7.86 -14.56
CA LEU A 177 3.59 7.12 -15.77
C LEU A 177 4.70 7.82 -16.56
N ASP A 178 4.66 9.15 -16.65
CA ASP A 178 5.70 9.94 -17.30
C ASP A 178 7.05 9.82 -16.58
N LEU A 179 7.05 9.91 -15.25
CA LEU A 179 8.26 9.71 -14.45
C LEU A 179 8.84 8.31 -14.63
N TYR A 180 8.00 7.28 -14.63
CA TYR A 180 8.46 5.90 -14.85
C TYR A 180 9.12 5.73 -16.22
N ARG A 181 8.55 6.30 -17.29
CA ARG A 181 9.12 6.25 -18.64
C ARG A 181 10.49 6.95 -18.72
N LYS A 182 10.69 7.99 -17.93
CA LYS A 182 11.93 8.82 -17.90
C LYS A 182 12.98 8.30 -16.93
N SER A 183 12.74 7.16 -16.29
CA SER A 183 13.65 6.65 -15.25
C SER A 183 14.16 5.26 -15.59
N ARG A 184 15.48 5.04 -15.38
CA ARG A 184 16.13 3.74 -15.59
C ARG A 184 15.72 2.72 -14.55
N ALA A 185 15.64 3.17 -13.30
CA ALA A 185 15.28 2.33 -12.17
C ALA A 185 14.29 3.05 -11.25
N VAL A 186 13.44 2.27 -10.62
CA VAL A 186 12.52 2.73 -9.57
C VAL A 186 12.90 2.00 -8.29
N ILE A 187 13.09 2.73 -7.20
CA ILE A 187 13.28 2.13 -5.89
C ILE A 187 11.94 2.10 -5.15
N ASP A 188 11.58 0.92 -4.66
CA ASP A 188 10.48 0.69 -3.73
C ASP A 188 11.07 0.25 -2.38
N ILE A 189 10.58 0.87 -1.28
CA ILE A 189 11.16 0.73 0.06
C ILE A 189 10.02 0.50 1.07
#